data_045d8976e5d608991bfbbdf508f5ecf4
#
_entry.id   045d8976e5d608991bfbbdf508f5ecf4
#
_cell.length_a   1.000
_cell.length_b   1.000
_cell.length_c   1.000
_cell.angle_alpha   90.00
_cell.angle_beta   90.00
_cell.angle_gamma   90.00
#
_symmetry.space_group_name_H-M   'P 1'
#
loop_
_entity.id
_entity.type
_entity.pdbx_description
1 polymer ?
#
loop_
_entity_poly.entity_id
_entity_poly.type
_entity_poly.pdbx_seq_one_letter_code
_entity_poly.pdbx_strand_id
1 'polypeptide(L)'
;MPKIKKPYVIVRTYSAGVFAGYLESRKGKEVKLSCARRLWYWDGAASLSQLAVDGVSKPKNCKFPVEVPIVELMEAIEILPLSEKARIRLRLI
;
A
#
# COMPACT_ATOMS: atom_id res chain seq x y z
N MET A 1 18.14 -20.25 6.13
CA MET A 1 17.89 -18.92 6.67
C MET A 1 16.44 -18.54 6.47
N PRO A 2 15.73 -18.30 7.55
CA PRO A 2 14.34 -17.92 7.38
C PRO A 2 14.24 -16.56 6.68
N LYS A 3 13.46 -16.52 5.65
CA LYS A 3 13.16 -15.25 4.99
C LYS A 3 12.16 -14.50 5.84
N ILE A 4 12.55 -13.34 6.31
CA ILE A 4 11.62 -12.45 6.97
C ILE A 4 10.74 -11.87 5.87
N LYS A 5 9.48 -12.25 5.88
CA LYS A 5 8.53 -11.68 4.94
C LYS A 5 8.23 -10.25 5.37
N LYS A 6 8.54 -9.31 4.50
CA LYS A 6 8.20 -7.92 4.75
C LYS A 6 6.70 -7.75 4.58
N PRO A 7 6.03 -7.07 5.50
CA PRO A 7 4.60 -6.87 5.38
C PRO A 7 4.27 -5.96 4.21
N TYR A 8 3.19 -6.28 3.51
CA TYR A 8 2.65 -5.42 2.48
C TYR A 8 1.62 -4.51 3.14
N VAL A 9 1.82 -3.21 3.03
CA VAL A 9 1.02 -2.25 3.79
C VAL A 9 0.51 -1.13 2.89
N ILE A 10 -0.56 -0.48 3.36
CA ILE A 10 -1.00 0.81 2.81
C ILE A 10 -0.52 1.87 3.78
N VAL A 11 0.11 2.91 3.24
CA VAL A 11 0.57 4.05 4.03
C VAL A 11 -0.16 5.29 3.56
N ARG A 12 -0.83 5.95 4.47
CA ARG A 12 -1.47 7.23 4.22
C ARG A 12 -0.54 8.32 4.73
N THR A 13 -0.27 9.32 3.89
CA THR A 13 0.63 10.41 4.24
C THR A 13 -0.15 11.70 4.40
N TYR A 14 0.49 12.70 5.00
CA TYR A 14 -0.13 14.00 5.20
C TYR A 14 -0.37 14.73 3.87
N SER A 15 0.63 14.75 3.00
CA SER A 15 0.53 15.53 1.76
C SER A 15 0.88 14.80 0.48
N ALA A 16 1.52 13.63 0.56
CA ALA A 16 1.99 12.92 -0.62
C ALA A 16 0.98 11.91 -1.18
N GLY A 17 -0.13 11.70 -0.49
CA GLY A 17 -1.16 10.76 -0.94
C GLY A 17 -1.06 9.42 -0.23
N VAL A 18 -1.56 8.38 -0.90
CA VAL A 18 -1.67 7.03 -0.36
C VAL A 18 -0.82 6.09 -1.19
N PHE A 19 -0.08 5.20 -0.51
CA PHE A 19 0.83 4.27 -1.16
C PHE A 19 0.60 2.86 -0.64
N ALA A 20 0.88 1.87 -1.49
CA ALA A 20 0.93 0.47 -1.09
C ALA A 20 2.31 -0.07 -1.45
N GLY A 21 2.88 -0.90 -0.58
CA GLY A 21 4.18 -1.48 -0.84
C GLY A 21 4.63 -2.35 0.32
N TYR A 22 5.79 -2.97 0.15
CA TYR A 22 6.40 -3.75 1.22
C TYR A 22 7.13 -2.82 2.17
N LEU A 23 6.84 -2.95 3.45
CA LEU A 23 7.47 -2.11 4.47
C LEU A 23 8.91 -2.55 4.69
N GLU A 24 9.85 -1.73 4.27
CA GLU A 24 11.28 -2.01 4.43
C GLU A 24 11.78 -1.53 5.79
N SER A 25 11.40 -0.32 6.17
CA SER A 25 11.80 0.25 7.44
C SER A 25 10.85 1.37 7.83
N ARG A 26 10.84 1.66 9.12
CA ARG A 26 10.03 2.73 9.68
C ARG A 26 10.77 3.36 10.85
N LYS A 27 10.85 4.69 10.84
CA LYS A 27 11.45 5.44 11.94
C LYS A 27 10.60 6.70 12.16
N GLY A 28 9.79 6.69 13.22
CA GLY A 28 8.86 7.78 13.45
C GLY A 28 7.85 7.88 12.31
N LYS A 29 7.81 9.01 11.66
CA LYS A 29 6.95 9.26 10.50
C LYS A 29 7.63 8.93 9.17
N GLU A 30 8.88 8.54 9.21
CA GLU A 30 9.64 8.20 8.01
C GLU A 30 9.47 6.72 7.71
N VAL A 31 9.01 6.42 6.50
CA VAL A 31 8.71 5.05 6.07
C VAL A 31 9.37 4.80 4.72
N LYS A 32 10.00 3.66 4.59
CA LYS A 32 10.60 3.23 3.33
C LYS A 32 9.83 2.02 2.83
N LEU A 33 9.33 2.11 1.60
CA LEU A 33 8.59 1.04 0.96
C LEU A 33 9.32 0.55 -0.29
N SER A 34 9.29 -0.76 -0.53
CA SER A 34 9.79 -1.33 -1.78
C SER A 34 8.61 -1.83 -2.60
N CYS A 35 8.81 -1.93 -3.91
CA CYS A 35 7.74 -2.29 -4.86
C CYS A 35 6.51 -1.44 -4.57
N ALA A 36 6.74 -0.14 -4.44
CA ALA A 36 5.72 0.79 -3.97
C ALA A 36 4.89 1.32 -5.12
N ARG A 37 3.64 1.55 -4.83
CA ARG A 37 2.66 1.97 -5.81
C ARG A 37 1.74 3.00 -5.20
N ARG A 38 1.55 4.12 -5.89
CA ARG A 38 0.61 5.13 -5.43
C ARG A 38 -0.82 4.67 -5.72
N LEU A 39 -1.70 4.81 -4.73
CA LEU A 39 -3.11 4.49 -4.90
C LEU A 39 -3.84 5.80 -5.17
N TRP A 40 -4.04 6.09 -6.43
CA TRP A 40 -4.64 7.35 -6.82
C TRP A 40 -6.17 7.29 -6.81
N TYR A 41 -6.72 6.22 -7.35
CA TYR A 41 -8.16 6.04 -7.39
C TYR A 41 -8.49 4.55 -7.31
N TRP A 42 -9.49 4.22 -6.52
CA TRP A 42 -9.94 2.83 -6.41
C TRP A 42 -11.46 2.76 -6.36
N ASP A 43 -12.01 1.63 -6.80
CA ASP A 43 -13.43 1.33 -6.79
C ASP A 43 -13.61 -0.06 -6.20
N GLY A 44 -14.73 -0.26 -5.50
CA GLY A 44 -15.02 -1.55 -4.89
C GLY A 44 -14.53 -1.69 -3.46
N ALA A 45 -14.16 -0.55 -2.84
CA ALA A 45 -13.86 -0.51 -1.41
C ALA A 45 -14.38 0.82 -0.86
N ALA A 46 -15.07 0.76 0.27
CA ALA A 46 -15.70 1.94 0.86
C ALA A 46 -14.72 2.81 1.63
N SER A 47 -13.61 2.24 2.09
CA SER A 47 -12.63 2.95 2.91
C SER A 47 -11.26 2.30 2.76
N LEU A 48 -10.23 2.98 3.28
CA LEU A 48 -8.89 2.40 3.31
C LEU A 48 -8.85 1.12 4.15
N SER A 49 -9.61 1.08 5.23
CA SER A 49 -9.68 -0.11 6.08
C SER A 49 -10.25 -1.29 5.31
N GLN A 50 -11.32 -1.08 4.56
CA GLN A 50 -11.88 -2.14 3.74
C GLN A 50 -10.92 -2.54 2.62
N LEU A 51 -10.23 -1.58 2.02
CA LEU A 51 -9.23 -1.84 1.01
C LEU A 51 -8.13 -2.74 1.56
N ALA A 52 -7.68 -2.50 2.79
CA ALA A 52 -6.64 -3.29 3.44
C ALA A 52 -7.08 -4.70 3.75
N VAL A 53 -8.36 -4.92 4.06
CA VAL A 53 -8.88 -6.23 4.43
C VAL A 53 -9.29 -7.04 3.20
N ASP A 54 -10.01 -6.42 2.27
CA ASP A 54 -10.64 -7.12 1.15
C ASP A 54 -10.02 -6.80 -0.21
N GLY A 55 -9.23 -5.74 -0.32
CA GLY A 55 -8.77 -5.24 -1.60
C GLY A 55 -9.91 -4.56 -2.34
N VAL A 56 -9.80 -4.50 -3.66
CA VAL A 56 -10.82 -3.87 -4.49
C VAL A 56 -11.61 -4.94 -5.25
N SER A 57 -12.91 -4.75 -5.38
CA SER A 57 -13.76 -5.67 -6.12
C SER A 57 -13.89 -5.28 -7.60
N LYS A 58 -13.47 -4.08 -7.96
CA LYS A 58 -13.54 -3.59 -9.34
C LYS A 58 -12.19 -3.07 -9.82
N PRO A 59 -11.22 -3.99 -10.00
CA PRO A 59 -9.85 -3.56 -10.36
C PRO A 59 -9.77 -2.74 -11.64
N LYS A 60 -10.66 -2.97 -12.60
CA LYS A 60 -10.66 -2.23 -13.86
C LYS A 60 -10.96 -0.74 -13.69
N ASN A 61 -11.59 -0.37 -12.59
CA ASN A 61 -11.94 1.01 -12.31
C ASN A 61 -10.95 1.71 -11.39
N CYS A 62 -9.85 1.03 -11.04
CA CYS A 62 -8.84 1.60 -10.16
C CYS A 62 -7.71 2.22 -10.97
N LYS A 63 -7.12 3.27 -10.43
CA LYS A 63 -5.98 3.94 -11.04
C LYS A 63 -4.79 3.85 -10.10
N PHE A 64 -3.97 2.85 -10.34
CA PHE A 64 -2.75 2.62 -9.58
C PHE A 64 -1.59 2.77 -10.56
N PRO A 65 -0.83 3.86 -10.46
CA PRO A 65 0.30 4.09 -11.36
C PRO A 65 1.37 3.02 -11.25
N VAL A 66 2.41 3.17 -12.03
CA VAL A 66 3.49 2.20 -12.10
C VAL A 66 4.12 1.96 -10.73
N GLU A 67 4.49 0.71 -10.50
CA GLU A 67 5.21 0.32 -9.29
C GLU A 67 6.65 0.82 -9.37
N VAL A 68 7.14 1.42 -8.31
CA VAL A 68 8.52 1.90 -8.23
C VAL A 68 9.31 1.04 -7.25
N PRO A 69 10.63 0.83 -7.50
CA PRO A 69 11.42 -0.04 -6.62
C PRO A 69 11.46 0.40 -5.16
N ILE A 70 11.65 1.69 -4.94
CA ILE A 70 11.79 2.24 -3.58
C ILE A 70 11.08 3.60 -3.53
N VAL A 71 10.35 3.83 -2.45
CA VAL A 71 9.81 5.14 -2.13
C VAL A 71 10.07 5.42 -0.65
N GLU A 72 10.44 6.65 -0.34
CA GLU A 72 10.64 7.10 1.04
C GLU A 72 9.59 8.14 1.35
N LEU A 73 8.79 7.88 2.37
CA LEU A 73 7.72 8.77 2.80
C LEU A 73 8.11 9.40 4.12
N MET A 74 8.00 10.71 4.21
CA MET A 74 8.49 11.45 5.37
C MET A 74 7.39 11.92 6.32
N GLU A 75 6.14 11.79 5.91
CA GLU A 75 5.01 12.26 6.70
C GLU A 75 3.90 11.22 6.78
N ALA A 76 4.27 9.99 7.10
CA ALA A 76 3.30 8.91 7.24
C ALA A 76 2.45 9.16 8.49
N ILE A 77 1.14 9.07 8.33
CA ILE A 77 0.20 9.27 9.44
C ILE A 77 -0.60 8.02 9.76
N GLU A 78 -0.59 7.04 8.87
CA GLU A 78 -1.30 5.80 9.10
C GLU A 78 -0.66 4.69 8.27
N ILE A 79 -0.49 3.52 8.87
CA ILE A 79 0.01 2.33 8.19
C ILE A 79 -1.00 1.22 8.43
N LEU A 80 -1.55 0.65 7.34
CA LEU A 80 -2.53 -0.42 7.40
C LEU A 80 -1.93 -1.68 6.80
N PRO A 81 -1.65 -2.71 7.61
CA PRO A 81 -1.23 -4.00 7.05
C PRO A 81 -2.34 -4.59 6.20
N LEU A 82 -1.97 -5.14 5.04
CA LEU A 82 -2.95 -5.76 4.15
C LEU A 82 -3.09 -7.24 4.45
N SER A 83 -4.32 -7.74 4.30
CA SER A 83 -4.55 -9.18 4.31
C SER A 83 -3.92 -9.79 3.05
N GLU A 84 -3.70 -11.10 3.07
CA GLU A 84 -3.19 -11.82 1.91
C GLU A 84 -4.09 -11.61 0.70
N LYS A 85 -5.40 -11.68 0.91
CA LYS A 85 -6.40 -11.47 -0.13
C LYS A 85 -6.30 -10.08 -0.74
N ALA A 86 -6.16 -9.04 0.09
CA ALA A 86 -6.04 -7.67 -0.38
C ALA A 86 -4.73 -7.46 -1.14
N ARG A 87 -3.63 -8.01 -0.64
CA ARG A 87 -2.34 -7.90 -1.29
C ARG A 87 -2.39 -8.48 -2.72
N ILE A 88 -2.95 -9.67 -2.85
CA ILE A 88 -3.06 -10.33 -4.15
C ILE A 88 -3.90 -9.48 -5.11
N ARG A 89 -5.04 -9.00 -4.65
CA ARG A 89 -5.93 -8.21 -5.49
C ARG A 89 -5.29 -6.89 -5.95
N LEU A 90 -4.59 -6.20 -5.05
CA LEU A 90 -3.93 -4.95 -5.41
C LEU A 90 -2.77 -5.16 -6.37
N ARG A 91 -2.04 -6.24 -6.24
CA ARG A 91 -0.90 -6.48 -7.11
C ARG A 91 -1.30 -6.95 -8.51
N LEU A 92 -2.54 -7.35 -8.71
CA LEU A 92 -3.06 -7.71 -10.02
C LEU A 92 -3.39 -6.50 -10.90
N ILE A 93 -3.41 -5.32 -10.35
CA ILE A 93 -3.75 -4.08 -11.08
C ILE A 93 -2.51 -3.45 -11.78
#